data_50fc86eea6a786f8ff4cbf827cda5a27
#
_entry.id   50fc86eea6a786f8ff4cbf827cda5a27
#
_cell.length_a   1.000
_cell.length_b   1.000
_cell.length_c   1.000
_cell.angle_alpha   90.00
_cell.angle_beta   90.00
_cell.angle_gamma   90.00
#
_symmetry.space_group_name_H-M   'P 1'
#
loop_
_entity.id
_entity.type
_entity.pdbx_description
1 polymer ?
#
loop_
_entity_poly.entity_id
_entity_poly.type
_entity_poly.pdbx_seq_one_letter_code
_entity_poly.pdbx_strand_id
1 'polypeptide(L)'
;VSALWTSDEVARALAPATITAPFEANGVTFDSRAVAKGDLFFALSGEITDGHGFVADALKRGAAAAVVSRDVEAMGGTLIRVPDTMKALASLGRAGRRRSTARIASVTGSVGKTSTKDALRAMLAAQAPTSASAASFNNHVGVPISLARLPREARYGVFEIGMNHPGEIEPLARQVEAHVGVITNVGPVHIGHMGSQEAIADEKGALFAGMAEGAVAVLNRDSAHYDRLAGHARRFGVSRIVGFGRSEAAEARLLSCSLQDSGSDVVALIHGQRIEYRLGAAGEHWVLNSIAALAVAEALGANVVEAADALKGIDASPGRGARRMLKFGAGTVELLDESYNANPVSMRAMLAVLARTEPARGGRRLLAMGDMRELGEGADTYHVGLADAVAASGAAQVFLCGPHMQALWQLLAPAQRGVHRPDSASLAGDVAAALRAGDVIAVKGSLGSKMKNVVDAIVAASGGEAGR
;
A
#
# COMPACT_ATOMS: atom_id res chain seq x y z
N VAL A 1 12.07 -26.69 9.73
CA VAL A 1 12.14 -25.52 8.83
C VAL A 1 13.58 -25.04 8.85
N SER A 2 14.23 -24.99 7.68
CA SER A 2 15.59 -24.45 7.57
C SER A 2 15.63 -22.97 7.94
N ALA A 3 16.71 -22.52 8.57
CA ALA A 3 16.91 -21.12 8.91
C ALA A 3 16.81 -20.22 7.66
N LEU A 4 16.22 -19.05 7.81
CA LEU A 4 16.17 -18.04 6.74
C LEU A 4 17.59 -17.56 6.40
N TRP A 5 18.41 -17.34 7.44
CA TRP A 5 19.81 -16.92 7.33
C TRP A 5 20.68 -17.64 8.34
N THR A 6 21.85 -18.12 7.89
CA THR A 6 22.92 -18.56 8.76
C THR A 6 23.96 -17.46 8.96
N SER A 7 24.75 -17.54 10.02
CA SER A 7 25.85 -16.59 10.29
C SER A 7 26.81 -16.46 9.12
N ASP A 8 27.16 -17.59 8.45
CA ASP A 8 28.08 -17.60 7.30
C ASP A 8 27.52 -16.88 6.07
N GLU A 9 26.19 -17.00 5.83
CA GLU A 9 25.52 -16.29 4.74
C GLU A 9 25.47 -14.80 5.01
N VAL A 10 25.16 -14.43 6.25
CA VAL A 10 25.16 -13.03 6.66
C VAL A 10 26.57 -12.43 6.58
N ALA A 11 27.61 -13.15 7.02
CA ALA A 11 28.99 -12.71 6.89
C ALA A 11 29.37 -12.41 5.43
N ARG A 12 29.03 -13.32 4.51
CA ARG A 12 29.26 -13.11 3.07
C ARG A 12 28.47 -11.96 2.49
N ALA A 13 27.19 -11.82 2.88
CA ALA A 13 26.31 -10.78 2.36
C ALA A 13 26.70 -9.38 2.86
N LEU A 14 27.21 -9.27 4.07
CA LEU A 14 27.51 -8.01 4.75
C LEU A 14 29.00 -7.64 4.77
N ALA A 15 29.84 -8.36 4.06
CA ALA A 15 31.28 -8.08 4.04
C ALA A 15 31.61 -6.61 3.67
N PRO A 16 32.51 -5.92 4.40
CA PRO A 16 33.23 -6.43 5.58
C PRO A 16 32.33 -6.38 6.84
N ALA A 17 32.15 -7.51 7.50
CA ALA A 17 31.42 -7.63 8.75
C ALA A 17 32.17 -8.49 9.76
N THR A 18 32.07 -8.17 11.06
CA THR A 18 32.59 -9.00 12.15
C THR A 18 31.43 -9.55 12.96
N ILE A 19 31.38 -10.88 13.13
CA ILE A 19 30.32 -11.59 13.87
C ILE A 19 30.93 -12.14 15.16
N THR A 20 30.32 -11.86 16.31
CA THR A 20 30.84 -12.24 17.62
C THR A 20 30.62 -13.71 17.97
N ALA A 21 29.55 -14.34 17.45
CA ALA A 21 29.27 -15.77 17.64
C ALA A 21 28.37 -16.29 16.49
N PRO A 22 28.41 -17.59 16.16
CA PRO A 22 27.51 -18.21 15.20
C PRO A 22 26.05 -18.10 15.63
N PHE A 23 25.13 -17.97 14.64
CA PHE A 23 23.68 -17.91 14.86
C PHE A 23 22.91 -18.43 13.65
N GLU A 24 21.64 -18.72 13.86
CA GLU A 24 20.64 -18.94 12.83
C GLU A 24 19.48 -17.96 13.02
N ALA A 25 19.03 -17.31 11.94
CA ALA A 25 17.92 -16.38 11.98
C ALA A 25 16.74 -16.88 11.13
N ASN A 26 15.52 -16.73 11.68
CA ASN A 26 14.27 -17.15 11.05
C ASN A 26 13.50 -15.98 10.43
N GLY A 27 13.89 -14.76 10.72
CA GLY A 27 13.30 -13.52 10.20
C GLY A 27 14.29 -12.36 10.25
N VAL A 28 13.86 -11.20 9.77
CA VAL A 28 14.65 -9.95 9.78
C VAL A 28 13.75 -8.81 10.21
N THR A 29 14.17 -7.98 11.15
CA THR A 29 13.40 -6.82 11.62
C THR A 29 14.28 -5.62 11.95
N PHE A 30 13.73 -4.42 11.89
CA PHE A 30 14.34 -3.17 12.40
C PHE A 30 13.48 -2.54 13.52
N ASP A 31 12.28 -3.06 13.78
CA ASP A 31 11.43 -2.59 14.87
C ASP A 31 11.62 -3.50 16.10
N SER A 32 12.27 -2.96 17.15
CA SER A 32 12.54 -3.70 18.38
C SER A 32 11.28 -4.19 19.09
N ARG A 33 10.13 -3.52 18.87
CA ARG A 33 8.83 -3.89 19.46
C ARG A 33 8.22 -5.11 18.77
N ALA A 34 8.58 -5.34 17.49
CA ALA A 34 8.07 -6.41 16.64
C ALA A 34 9.05 -7.60 16.50
N VAL A 35 10.10 -7.64 17.32
CA VAL A 35 11.05 -8.75 17.33
C VAL A 35 10.35 -10.04 17.72
N ALA A 36 10.44 -11.04 16.82
CA ALA A 36 10.10 -12.42 17.11
C ALA A 36 11.37 -13.21 17.51
N LYS A 37 11.19 -14.32 18.24
CA LYS A 37 12.30 -15.20 18.63
C LYS A 37 13.01 -15.73 17.38
N GLY A 38 14.32 -15.51 17.33
CA GLY A 38 15.16 -15.93 16.21
C GLY A 38 15.26 -14.89 15.08
N ASP A 39 14.76 -13.67 15.23
CA ASP A 39 14.95 -12.61 14.24
C ASP A 39 16.39 -12.06 14.22
N LEU A 40 16.84 -11.64 13.05
CA LEU A 40 17.99 -10.77 12.86
C LEU A 40 17.53 -9.31 12.97
N PHE A 41 17.96 -8.62 14.02
CA PHE A 41 17.62 -7.23 14.25
C PHE A 41 18.61 -6.27 13.59
N PHE A 42 18.12 -5.27 12.85
CA PHE A 42 18.94 -4.18 12.28
C PHE A 42 18.78 -2.90 13.09
N ALA A 43 19.84 -2.44 13.73
CA ALA A 43 19.88 -1.17 14.43
C ALA A 43 20.06 -0.01 13.44
N LEU A 44 18.97 0.42 12.80
CA LEU A 44 19.00 1.52 11.83
C LEU A 44 18.98 2.87 12.54
N SER A 45 19.82 3.79 12.07
CA SER A 45 19.78 5.20 12.51
C SER A 45 18.89 5.99 11.57
N GLY A 46 17.80 6.56 12.09
CA GLY A 46 16.89 7.48 11.40
C GLY A 46 17.07 8.91 11.89
N GLU A 47 16.33 9.85 11.31
CA GLU A 47 16.38 11.28 11.67
C GLU A 47 15.91 11.56 13.12
N ILE A 48 14.95 10.78 13.63
CA ILE A 48 14.33 11.01 14.95
C ILE A 48 14.79 9.96 15.96
N THR A 49 15.11 8.76 15.53
CA THR A 49 15.35 7.60 16.42
C THR A 49 16.57 6.83 15.95
N ASP A 50 17.43 6.45 16.89
CA ASP A 50 18.58 5.58 16.63
C ASP A 50 18.30 4.17 17.17
N GLY A 51 18.24 3.20 16.26
CA GLY A 51 17.98 1.78 16.55
C GLY A 51 19.01 1.14 17.48
N HIS A 52 20.24 1.69 17.57
CA HIS A 52 21.28 1.17 18.43
C HIS A 52 20.89 1.21 19.91
N GLY A 53 20.06 2.19 20.34
CA GLY A 53 19.53 2.27 21.70
C GLY A 53 18.56 1.14 22.08
N PHE A 54 18.08 0.36 21.10
CA PHE A 54 17.13 -0.72 21.32
C PHE A 54 17.72 -2.13 21.14
N VAL A 55 19.04 -2.25 20.96
CA VAL A 55 19.70 -3.55 20.72
C VAL A 55 19.53 -4.47 21.91
N ALA A 56 19.75 -3.98 23.15
CA ALA A 56 19.57 -4.78 24.36
C ALA A 56 18.12 -5.31 24.48
N ASP A 57 17.14 -4.47 24.19
CA ASP A 57 15.72 -4.86 24.18
C ASP A 57 15.40 -5.91 23.10
N ALA A 58 15.95 -5.74 21.89
CA ALA A 58 15.77 -6.69 20.80
C ALA A 58 16.34 -8.08 21.14
N LEU A 59 17.56 -8.11 21.69
CA LEU A 59 18.20 -9.34 22.16
C LEU A 59 17.44 -10.00 23.31
N LYS A 60 16.97 -9.21 24.29
CA LYS A 60 16.14 -9.70 25.40
C LYS A 60 14.81 -10.30 24.90
N ARG A 61 14.23 -9.78 23.83
CA ARG A 61 13.02 -10.33 23.18
C ARG A 61 13.29 -11.59 22.36
N GLY A 62 14.56 -11.98 22.21
CA GLY A 62 14.96 -13.22 21.56
C GLY A 62 15.44 -13.06 20.13
N ALA A 63 15.90 -11.86 19.72
CA ALA A 63 16.65 -11.73 18.48
C ALA A 63 17.86 -12.66 18.51
N ALA A 64 18.10 -13.38 17.40
CA ALA A 64 19.25 -14.29 17.27
C ALA A 64 20.58 -13.53 17.19
N ALA A 65 20.55 -12.34 16.56
CA ALA A 65 21.69 -11.44 16.47
C ALA A 65 21.23 -10.01 16.17
N ALA A 66 22.08 -9.02 16.42
CA ALA A 66 21.85 -7.62 16.05
C ALA A 66 22.95 -7.06 15.15
N VAL A 67 22.56 -6.41 14.05
CA VAL A 67 23.46 -5.69 13.14
C VAL A 67 23.62 -4.27 13.63
N VAL A 68 24.87 -3.86 13.88
CA VAL A 68 25.21 -2.57 14.48
C VAL A 68 26.39 -1.91 13.74
N SER A 69 26.45 -0.57 13.74
CA SER A 69 27.57 0.18 13.14
C SER A 69 28.48 0.87 14.17
N ARG A 70 28.19 0.71 15.45
CA ARG A 70 28.99 1.24 16.58
C ARG A 70 28.92 0.30 17.78
N ASP A 71 29.71 0.59 18.80
CA ASP A 71 29.67 -0.16 20.06
C ASP A 71 28.35 0.03 20.79
N VAL A 72 27.78 -1.08 21.21
CA VAL A 72 26.55 -1.16 21.99
C VAL A 72 26.69 -2.20 23.10
N GLU A 73 25.91 -2.04 24.15
CA GLU A 73 25.80 -3.05 25.20
C GLU A 73 24.96 -4.22 24.69
N ALA A 74 25.59 -5.40 24.55
CA ALA A 74 24.95 -6.59 23.99
C ALA A 74 24.44 -7.59 25.01
N MET A 75 24.70 -7.39 26.30
CA MET A 75 24.31 -8.29 27.39
C MET A 75 24.54 -9.79 27.09
N GLY A 76 25.65 -10.10 26.41
CA GLY A 76 26.01 -11.48 25.99
C GLY A 76 25.38 -11.96 24.69
N GLY A 77 24.56 -11.15 23.98
CA GLY A 77 23.97 -11.51 22.69
C GLY A 77 24.95 -11.40 21.51
N THR A 78 24.59 -12.02 20.39
CA THR A 78 25.41 -11.99 19.17
C THR A 78 25.30 -10.65 18.45
N LEU A 79 26.43 -10.02 18.16
CA LEU A 79 26.53 -8.78 17.38
C LEU A 79 27.18 -9.01 16.03
N ILE A 80 26.69 -8.29 15.04
CA ILE A 80 27.26 -8.20 13.69
C ILE A 80 27.66 -6.75 13.47
N ARG A 81 28.96 -6.48 13.47
CA ARG A 81 29.49 -5.13 13.25
C ARG A 81 29.71 -4.89 11.77
N VAL A 82 29.15 -3.79 11.29
CA VAL A 82 29.24 -3.31 9.91
C VAL A 82 29.57 -1.81 9.90
N PRO A 83 30.17 -1.27 8.84
CA PRO A 83 30.42 0.18 8.74
C PRO A 83 29.13 1.02 8.69
N ASP A 84 28.04 0.47 8.13
CA ASP A 84 26.78 1.19 7.90
C ASP A 84 25.62 0.18 7.87
N THR A 85 24.71 0.30 8.81
CA THR A 85 23.59 -0.65 8.96
C THR A 85 22.55 -0.54 7.83
N MET A 86 22.40 0.65 7.22
CA MET A 86 21.48 0.83 6.09
C MET A 86 22.03 0.17 4.82
N LYS A 87 23.32 0.37 4.54
CA LYS A 87 24.00 -0.32 3.42
C LYS A 87 24.03 -1.83 3.63
N ALA A 88 24.22 -2.28 4.87
CA ALA A 88 24.17 -3.68 5.24
C ALA A 88 22.78 -4.28 4.97
N LEU A 89 21.69 -3.58 5.36
CA LEU A 89 20.31 -4.01 5.06
C LEU A 89 20.09 -4.15 3.56
N ALA A 90 20.51 -3.15 2.76
CA ALA A 90 20.42 -3.21 1.30
C ALA A 90 21.23 -4.37 0.72
N SER A 91 22.40 -4.68 1.28
CA SER A 91 23.25 -5.81 0.85
C SER A 91 22.61 -7.16 1.19
N LEU A 92 22.01 -7.30 2.39
CA LEU A 92 21.28 -8.50 2.77
C LEU A 92 20.03 -8.70 1.89
N GLY A 93 19.31 -7.62 1.57
CA GLY A 93 18.19 -7.65 0.65
C GLY A 93 18.59 -8.17 -0.75
N ARG A 94 19.68 -7.63 -1.33
CA ARG A 94 20.23 -8.12 -2.60
C ARG A 94 20.65 -9.59 -2.52
N ALA A 95 21.28 -10.01 -1.42
CA ALA A 95 21.63 -11.41 -1.21
C ALA A 95 20.38 -12.31 -1.13
N GLY A 96 19.33 -11.85 -0.45
CA GLY A 96 18.01 -12.51 -0.42
C GLY A 96 17.40 -12.67 -1.81
N ARG A 97 17.45 -11.62 -2.62
CA ARG A 97 16.98 -11.67 -4.02
C ARG A 97 17.78 -12.65 -4.88
N ARG A 98 19.12 -12.58 -4.82
CA ARG A 98 20.01 -13.41 -5.65
C ARG A 98 19.90 -14.90 -5.36
N ARG A 99 19.64 -15.30 -4.12
CA ARG A 99 19.49 -16.72 -3.75
C ARG A 99 18.11 -17.30 -4.11
N SER A 100 17.14 -16.42 -4.46
CA SER A 100 15.77 -16.82 -4.72
C SER A 100 15.56 -17.13 -6.20
N THR A 101 14.87 -18.24 -6.49
CA THR A 101 14.38 -18.62 -7.82
C THR A 101 12.95 -18.19 -8.06
N ALA A 102 12.33 -17.46 -7.11
CA ALA A 102 10.95 -16.99 -7.21
C ALA A 102 10.74 -16.10 -8.45
N ARG A 103 9.57 -16.23 -9.07
CA ARG A 103 9.09 -15.27 -10.05
C ARG A 103 8.62 -14.02 -9.33
N ILE A 104 9.16 -12.87 -9.68
CA ILE A 104 9.00 -11.61 -8.92
C ILE A 104 8.16 -10.61 -9.71
N ALA A 105 7.15 -10.03 -9.03
CA ALA A 105 6.45 -8.82 -9.47
C ALA A 105 6.88 -7.61 -8.65
N SER A 106 7.04 -6.46 -9.31
CA SER A 106 7.15 -5.14 -8.68
C SER A 106 5.92 -4.29 -8.98
N VAL A 107 5.40 -3.60 -7.97
CA VAL A 107 4.18 -2.80 -8.07
C VAL A 107 4.48 -1.36 -7.68
N THR A 108 4.27 -0.42 -8.59
CA THR A 108 4.29 1.02 -8.30
C THR A 108 3.04 1.72 -8.84
N GLY A 109 2.89 3.00 -8.54
CA GLY A 109 1.77 3.84 -9.00
C GLY A 109 1.45 4.95 -8.00
N SER A 110 0.70 5.93 -8.42
CA SER A 110 0.20 7.00 -7.55
C SER A 110 -0.81 6.49 -6.54
N VAL A 111 -1.75 5.65 -6.99
CA VAL A 111 -2.76 4.96 -6.17
C VAL A 111 -2.83 3.48 -6.56
N GLY A 112 -3.39 2.64 -5.70
CA GLY A 112 -3.64 1.23 -6.02
C GLY A 112 -2.44 0.29 -5.78
N LYS A 113 -1.25 0.76 -5.39
CA LYS A 113 -0.07 -0.09 -5.13
C LYS A 113 -0.36 -1.22 -4.14
N THR A 114 -0.77 -0.87 -2.94
CA THR A 114 -1.00 -1.85 -1.86
C THR A 114 -2.16 -2.79 -2.18
N SER A 115 -3.27 -2.27 -2.72
CA SER A 115 -4.41 -3.11 -3.11
C SER A 115 -4.05 -4.09 -4.24
N THR A 116 -3.27 -3.67 -5.24
CA THR A 116 -2.76 -4.57 -6.29
C THR A 116 -1.78 -5.60 -5.73
N LYS A 117 -0.87 -5.20 -4.83
CA LYS A 117 0.05 -6.11 -4.12
C LYS A 117 -0.73 -7.15 -3.29
N ASP A 118 -1.77 -6.73 -2.55
CA ASP A 118 -2.56 -7.63 -1.72
C ASP A 118 -3.40 -8.59 -2.57
N ALA A 119 -3.97 -8.11 -3.69
CA ALA A 119 -4.64 -8.94 -4.69
C ALA A 119 -3.69 -10.00 -5.26
N LEU A 120 -2.51 -9.59 -5.73
CA LEU A 120 -1.48 -10.50 -6.23
C LEU A 120 -1.05 -11.52 -5.19
N ARG A 121 -0.84 -11.10 -3.93
CA ARG A 121 -0.49 -12.02 -2.85
C ARG A 121 -1.57 -13.08 -2.66
N ALA A 122 -2.84 -12.70 -2.65
CA ALA A 122 -3.95 -13.66 -2.49
C ALA A 122 -4.04 -14.62 -3.68
N MET A 123 -3.97 -14.13 -4.90
CA MET A 123 -4.01 -14.92 -6.14
C MET A 123 -2.88 -15.94 -6.22
N LEU A 124 -1.66 -15.52 -5.93
CA LEU A 124 -0.47 -16.34 -6.06
C LEU A 124 -0.32 -17.33 -4.90
N ALA A 125 -0.68 -16.89 -3.67
CA ALA A 125 -0.65 -17.75 -2.48
C ALA A 125 -1.67 -18.88 -2.53
N ALA A 126 -2.75 -18.75 -3.29
CA ALA A 126 -3.70 -19.84 -3.54
C ALA A 126 -3.09 -20.98 -4.37
N GLN A 127 -2.00 -20.72 -5.11
CA GLN A 127 -1.39 -21.69 -6.02
C GLN A 127 -0.01 -22.17 -5.58
N ALA A 128 0.78 -21.35 -4.87
CA ALA A 128 2.13 -21.72 -4.45
C ALA A 128 2.65 -20.84 -3.32
N PRO A 129 3.74 -21.23 -2.62
CA PRO A 129 4.39 -20.42 -1.60
C PRO A 129 4.74 -19.03 -2.15
N THR A 130 4.17 -17.98 -1.54
CA THR A 130 4.25 -16.60 -2.01
C THR A 130 4.71 -15.68 -0.89
N SER A 131 5.69 -14.83 -1.18
CA SER A 131 6.16 -13.75 -0.31
C SER A 131 5.71 -12.40 -0.85
N ALA A 132 5.34 -11.48 0.03
CA ALA A 132 4.99 -10.12 -0.38
C ALA A 132 5.49 -9.10 0.65
N SER A 133 5.73 -7.86 0.19
CA SER A 133 6.04 -6.75 1.10
C SER A 133 4.98 -6.61 2.17
N ALA A 134 5.39 -6.55 3.43
CA ALA A 134 4.48 -6.29 4.55
C ALA A 134 3.98 -4.84 4.49
N ALA A 135 2.71 -4.62 4.79
CA ALA A 135 2.10 -3.29 4.79
C ALA A 135 2.52 -2.44 3.58
N SER A 136 3.06 -1.23 3.81
CA SER A 136 3.60 -0.34 2.78
C SER A 136 5.13 -0.25 2.86
N PHE A 137 5.83 -1.39 3.03
CA PHE A 137 7.29 -1.47 2.99
C PHE A 137 7.79 -1.30 1.55
N ASN A 138 7.81 -0.04 1.09
CA ASN A 138 8.01 0.34 -0.30
C ASN A 138 9.12 1.36 -0.56
N ASN A 139 9.88 1.73 0.50
CA ASN A 139 10.97 2.70 0.45
C ASN A 139 12.35 2.03 0.63
N HIS A 140 13.41 2.84 0.80
CA HIS A 140 14.80 2.42 0.97
C HIS A 140 15.09 1.54 2.20
N VAL A 141 14.15 1.42 3.15
CA VAL A 141 14.18 0.45 4.25
C VAL A 141 13.27 -0.73 3.95
N GLY A 142 12.04 -0.44 3.49
CA GLY A 142 10.97 -1.43 3.31
C GLY A 142 11.25 -2.44 2.21
N VAL A 143 11.84 -2.02 1.08
CA VAL A 143 12.17 -2.94 -0.02
C VAL A 143 13.32 -3.88 0.37
N PRO A 144 14.47 -3.41 0.88
CA PRO A 144 15.55 -4.31 1.30
C PRO A 144 15.13 -5.32 2.37
N ILE A 145 14.37 -4.89 3.38
CA ILE A 145 13.93 -5.82 4.43
C ILE A 145 12.94 -6.86 3.90
N SER A 146 12.07 -6.48 2.95
CA SER A 146 11.16 -7.41 2.29
C SER A 146 11.91 -8.45 1.48
N LEU A 147 12.98 -8.06 0.77
CA LEU A 147 13.87 -8.97 0.05
C LEU A 147 14.69 -9.86 1.00
N ALA A 148 15.18 -9.32 2.13
CA ALA A 148 15.89 -10.09 3.14
C ALA A 148 15.00 -11.14 3.81
N ARG A 149 13.68 -10.92 3.85
CA ARG A 149 12.66 -11.85 4.35
C ARG A 149 12.18 -12.85 3.32
N LEU A 150 12.61 -12.76 2.06
CA LEU A 150 12.16 -13.66 0.99
C LEU A 150 12.60 -15.10 1.28
N PRO A 151 11.66 -16.04 1.52
CA PRO A 151 11.97 -17.44 1.79
C PRO A 151 12.59 -18.11 0.55
N ARG A 152 13.43 -19.12 0.78
CA ARG A 152 14.10 -19.87 -0.29
C ARG A 152 13.12 -20.65 -1.15
N GLU A 153 12.10 -21.20 -0.51
CA GLU A 153 11.04 -22.02 -1.11
C GLU A 153 9.94 -21.19 -1.79
N ALA A 154 10.00 -19.86 -1.71
CA ALA A 154 9.01 -19.01 -2.37
C ALA A 154 9.05 -19.24 -3.88
N ARG A 155 7.89 -19.53 -4.45
CA ARG A 155 7.67 -19.61 -5.90
C ARG A 155 7.40 -18.24 -6.50
N TYR A 156 6.73 -17.37 -5.71
CA TYR A 156 6.39 -16.03 -6.12
C TYR A 156 6.82 -15.00 -5.07
N GLY A 157 7.19 -13.80 -5.56
CA GLY A 157 7.44 -12.63 -4.72
C GLY A 157 6.75 -11.39 -5.28
N VAL A 158 6.13 -10.58 -4.40
CA VAL A 158 5.44 -9.35 -4.80
C VAL A 158 5.97 -8.19 -3.96
N PHE A 159 6.65 -7.24 -4.61
CA PHE A 159 7.30 -6.12 -3.93
C PHE A 159 6.68 -4.79 -4.35
N GLU A 160 6.20 -4.04 -3.36
CA GLU A 160 5.73 -2.67 -3.58
C GLU A 160 6.93 -1.72 -3.62
N ILE A 161 6.95 -0.79 -4.60
CA ILE A 161 7.96 0.26 -4.74
C ILE A 161 7.26 1.62 -4.75
N GLY A 162 7.60 2.46 -3.79
CA GLY A 162 7.08 3.82 -3.64
C GLY A 162 8.15 4.87 -3.86
N MET A 163 7.71 6.13 -3.94
CA MET A 163 8.57 7.31 -3.99
C MET A 163 7.90 8.47 -3.26
N ASN A 164 8.69 9.39 -2.76
CA ASN A 164 8.32 10.73 -2.33
C ASN A 164 9.07 11.79 -3.15
N HIS A 165 10.31 11.48 -3.58
CA HIS A 165 11.21 12.38 -4.30
C HIS A 165 11.72 11.74 -5.60
N PRO A 166 12.22 12.56 -6.55
CA PRO A 166 12.88 12.06 -7.76
C PRO A 166 14.10 11.16 -7.43
N GLY A 167 14.29 10.11 -8.23
CA GLY A 167 15.46 9.22 -8.16
C GLY A 167 15.34 8.09 -7.14
N GLU A 168 14.20 7.90 -6.47
CA GLU A 168 14.02 6.85 -5.46
C GLU A 168 13.63 5.49 -6.05
N ILE A 169 12.92 5.45 -7.19
CA ILE A 169 12.39 4.19 -7.75
C ILE A 169 13.50 3.32 -8.37
N GLU A 170 14.38 3.90 -9.18
CA GLU A 170 15.39 3.12 -9.90
C GLU A 170 16.30 2.30 -8.98
N PRO A 171 16.88 2.84 -7.89
CA PRO A 171 17.74 2.06 -6.99
C PRO A 171 17.00 0.90 -6.32
N LEU A 172 15.71 1.06 -6.04
CA LEU A 172 14.88 0.01 -5.45
C LEU A 172 14.51 -1.05 -6.49
N ALA A 173 14.14 -0.64 -7.70
CA ALA A 173 13.85 -1.54 -8.80
C ALA A 173 15.05 -2.45 -9.14
N ARG A 174 16.26 -1.87 -9.16
CA ARG A 174 17.51 -2.62 -9.36
C ARG A 174 17.83 -3.63 -8.25
N GLN A 175 17.29 -3.44 -7.04
CA GLN A 175 17.43 -4.43 -5.97
C GLN A 175 16.41 -5.57 -6.12
N VAL A 176 15.21 -5.25 -6.62
CA VAL A 176 14.10 -6.23 -6.79
C VAL A 176 14.32 -7.12 -8.01
N GLU A 177 14.88 -6.62 -9.09
CA GLU A 177 15.12 -7.35 -10.35
C GLU A 177 13.87 -8.15 -10.77
N ALA A 178 12.74 -7.43 -10.95
CA ALA A 178 11.44 -8.06 -11.16
C ALA A 178 11.29 -8.64 -12.58
N HIS A 179 10.56 -9.75 -12.70
CA HIS A 179 10.17 -10.37 -13.97
C HIS A 179 8.92 -9.70 -14.57
N VAL A 180 8.08 -9.11 -13.71
CA VAL A 180 6.89 -8.35 -14.14
C VAL A 180 6.84 -7.06 -13.35
N GLY A 181 6.77 -5.92 -14.05
CA GLY A 181 6.62 -4.59 -13.45
C GLY A 181 5.24 -4.01 -13.78
N VAL A 182 4.46 -3.62 -12.76
CA VAL A 182 3.17 -2.98 -12.98
C VAL A 182 3.17 -1.55 -12.47
N ILE A 183 2.65 -0.63 -13.30
CA ILE A 183 2.35 0.74 -12.92
C ILE A 183 0.83 0.91 -12.93
N THR A 184 0.23 0.97 -11.73
CA THR A 184 -1.22 0.95 -11.57
C THR A 184 -1.89 2.20 -12.10
N ASN A 185 -1.33 3.36 -11.77
CA ASN A 185 -1.88 4.66 -12.14
C ASN A 185 -0.83 5.77 -12.00
N VAL A 186 -0.98 6.85 -12.78
CA VAL A 186 -0.28 8.13 -12.60
C VAL A 186 -1.31 9.20 -12.27
N GLY A 187 -1.08 9.95 -11.22
CA GLY A 187 -1.93 11.05 -10.77
C GLY A 187 -1.15 12.01 -9.87
N PRO A 188 -1.72 13.15 -9.49
CA PRO A 188 -1.05 14.24 -8.76
C PRO A 188 -0.81 13.87 -7.28
N VAL A 189 0.09 12.91 -7.06
CA VAL A 189 0.56 12.47 -5.73
C VAL A 189 2.01 12.88 -5.61
N HIS A 190 2.41 13.48 -4.49
CA HIS A 190 3.75 14.06 -4.28
C HIS A 190 4.12 15.15 -5.31
N ILE A 191 3.12 15.78 -5.94
CA ILE A 191 3.33 16.74 -7.03
C ILE A 191 4.11 17.97 -6.56
N GLY A 192 4.02 18.32 -5.27
CA GLY A 192 4.81 19.39 -4.66
C GLY A 192 6.32 19.13 -4.71
N HIS A 193 6.75 17.85 -4.70
CA HIS A 193 8.15 17.46 -4.82
C HIS A 193 8.56 17.14 -6.26
N MET A 194 7.61 16.68 -7.06
CA MET A 194 7.86 16.21 -8.43
C MET A 194 7.69 17.30 -9.50
N GLY A 195 6.93 18.35 -9.20
CA GLY A 195 6.66 19.48 -10.08
C GLY A 195 5.55 19.25 -11.11
N SER A 196 5.46 18.06 -11.74
CA SER A 196 4.42 17.78 -12.74
C SER A 196 4.00 16.29 -12.74
N GLN A 197 2.87 15.98 -13.39
CA GLN A 197 2.43 14.60 -13.57
C GLN A 197 3.33 13.83 -14.54
N GLU A 198 3.92 14.50 -15.52
CA GLU A 198 4.92 13.96 -16.44
C GLU A 198 6.16 13.51 -15.68
N ALA A 199 6.67 14.32 -14.75
CA ALA A 199 7.80 13.94 -13.90
C ALA A 199 7.45 12.75 -12.98
N ILE A 200 6.21 12.69 -12.47
CA ILE A 200 5.70 11.52 -11.73
C ILE A 200 5.68 10.26 -12.62
N ALA A 201 5.26 10.40 -13.88
CA ALA A 201 5.25 9.29 -14.84
C ALA A 201 6.68 8.83 -15.16
N ASP A 202 7.62 9.77 -15.38
CA ASP A 202 9.02 9.46 -15.66
C ASP A 202 9.68 8.71 -14.49
N GLU A 203 9.48 9.20 -13.27
CA GLU A 203 10.00 8.54 -12.07
C GLU A 203 9.41 7.13 -11.91
N LYS A 204 8.09 6.95 -12.13
CA LYS A 204 7.49 5.61 -12.11
C LYS A 204 8.00 4.72 -13.25
N GLY A 205 8.28 5.29 -14.41
CA GLY A 205 8.90 4.61 -15.54
C GLY A 205 10.32 4.09 -15.24
N ALA A 206 11.03 4.70 -14.28
CA ALA A 206 12.31 4.21 -13.79
C ALA A 206 12.24 2.81 -13.14
N LEU A 207 11.04 2.31 -12.82
CA LEU A 207 10.80 0.92 -12.43
C LEU A 207 11.43 -0.06 -13.43
N PHE A 208 11.37 0.26 -14.71
CA PHE A 208 11.83 -0.64 -15.78
C PHE A 208 13.36 -0.72 -15.88
N ALA A 209 14.10 0.21 -15.29
CA ALA A 209 15.57 0.20 -15.28
C ALA A 209 16.17 -0.98 -14.49
N GLY A 210 15.41 -1.59 -13.61
CA GLY A 210 15.84 -2.72 -12.76
C GLY A 210 15.14 -4.03 -13.08
N MET A 211 14.54 -4.19 -14.27
CA MET A 211 13.84 -5.43 -14.61
C MET A 211 14.79 -6.55 -15.02
N ALA A 212 14.38 -7.78 -14.80
CA ALA A 212 15.08 -8.97 -15.29
C ALA A 212 15.01 -9.07 -16.82
N GLU A 213 15.92 -9.84 -17.42
CA GLU A 213 15.87 -10.14 -18.86
C GLU A 213 14.55 -10.84 -19.23
N GLY A 214 13.94 -10.46 -20.34
CA GLY A 214 12.67 -10.99 -20.81
C GLY A 214 11.46 -10.57 -19.97
N ALA A 215 11.60 -9.53 -19.16
CA ALA A 215 10.55 -9.03 -18.29
C ALA A 215 9.35 -8.45 -19.06
N VAL A 216 8.20 -8.35 -18.35
CA VAL A 216 6.94 -7.84 -18.86
C VAL A 216 6.55 -6.55 -18.10
N ALA A 217 6.14 -5.52 -18.83
CA ALA A 217 5.52 -4.32 -18.29
C ALA A 217 3.99 -4.42 -18.36
N VAL A 218 3.30 -4.16 -17.24
CA VAL A 218 1.83 -4.09 -17.19
C VAL A 218 1.43 -2.64 -16.91
N LEU A 219 0.73 -2.01 -17.88
CA LEU A 219 0.45 -0.57 -17.89
C LEU A 219 -1.03 -0.27 -18.06
N ASN A 220 -1.52 0.76 -17.37
CA ASN A 220 -2.89 1.23 -17.53
C ASN A 220 -3.10 1.87 -18.91
N ARG A 221 -3.84 1.20 -19.79
CA ARG A 221 -4.11 1.64 -21.17
C ARG A 221 -5.03 2.87 -21.23
N ASP A 222 -5.81 3.10 -20.18
CA ASP A 222 -6.72 4.25 -20.08
C ASP A 222 -5.99 5.51 -19.54
N SER A 223 -4.73 5.40 -19.16
CA SER A 223 -3.94 6.51 -18.65
C SER A 223 -3.47 7.44 -19.76
N ALA A 224 -3.59 8.76 -19.58
CA ALA A 224 -2.99 9.76 -20.48
C ALA A 224 -1.46 9.62 -20.59
N HIS A 225 -0.82 8.95 -19.63
CA HIS A 225 0.64 8.73 -19.61
C HIS A 225 1.06 7.35 -20.15
N TYR A 226 0.13 6.58 -20.75
CA TYR A 226 0.42 5.24 -21.24
C TYR A 226 1.60 5.21 -22.21
N ASP A 227 1.57 6.05 -23.26
CA ASP A 227 2.60 6.04 -24.31
C ASP A 227 3.96 6.48 -23.76
N ARG A 228 4.00 7.42 -22.81
CA ARG A 228 5.21 7.83 -22.10
C ARG A 228 5.81 6.66 -21.31
N LEU A 229 5.00 5.95 -20.54
CA LEU A 229 5.43 4.79 -19.75
C LEU A 229 5.86 3.62 -20.64
N ALA A 230 5.14 3.38 -21.75
CA ALA A 230 5.53 2.38 -22.74
C ALA A 230 6.87 2.73 -23.41
N GLY A 231 7.12 4.03 -23.63
CA GLY A 231 8.42 4.55 -24.08
C GLY A 231 9.55 4.23 -23.10
N HIS A 232 9.33 4.44 -21.81
CA HIS A 232 10.29 4.04 -20.75
C HIS A 232 10.55 2.54 -20.74
N ALA A 233 9.50 1.71 -20.80
CA ALA A 233 9.65 0.27 -20.84
C ALA A 233 10.55 -0.17 -22.01
N ARG A 234 10.28 0.32 -23.23
CA ARG A 234 11.09 0.02 -24.42
C ARG A 234 12.53 0.51 -24.29
N ARG A 235 12.74 1.72 -23.76
CA ARG A 235 14.07 2.29 -23.53
C ARG A 235 14.92 1.41 -22.62
N PHE A 236 14.32 0.76 -21.63
CA PHE A 236 15.00 -0.15 -20.70
C PHE A 236 14.97 -1.62 -21.16
N GLY A 237 14.63 -1.88 -22.43
CA GLY A 237 14.71 -3.22 -23.03
C GLY A 237 13.54 -4.14 -22.69
N VAL A 238 12.46 -3.64 -22.09
CA VAL A 238 11.23 -4.42 -21.88
C VAL A 238 10.47 -4.49 -23.19
N SER A 239 10.47 -5.67 -23.82
CA SER A 239 9.87 -5.88 -25.15
C SER A 239 8.37 -6.20 -25.10
N ARG A 240 7.92 -6.89 -24.04
CA ARG A 240 6.51 -7.26 -23.85
C ARG A 240 5.82 -6.25 -22.94
N ILE A 241 4.86 -5.51 -23.50
CA ILE A 241 4.02 -4.56 -22.76
C ILE A 241 2.58 -5.05 -22.85
N VAL A 242 1.92 -5.19 -21.72
CA VAL A 242 0.53 -5.60 -21.56
C VAL A 242 -0.27 -4.41 -21.06
N GLY A 243 -1.22 -3.94 -21.85
CA GLY A 243 -2.16 -2.90 -21.45
C GLY A 243 -3.32 -3.49 -20.64
N PHE A 244 -3.68 -2.85 -19.52
CA PHE A 244 -4.91 -3.17 -18.80
C PHE A 244 -5.84 -1.96 -18.73
N GLY A 245 -7.14 -2.19 -18.62
CA GLY A 245 -8.11 -1.11 -18.49
C GLY A 245 -9.46 -1.39 -19.16
N ARG A 246 -10.15 -0.31 -19.54
CA ARG A 246 -11.44 -0.36 -20.28
C ARG A 246 -11.25 -0.28 -21.78
N SER A 247 -10.13 0.30 -22.22
CA SER A 247 -9.82 0.50 -23.63
C SER A 247 -9.93 -0.81 -24.41
N GLU A 248 -10.50 -0.77 -25.61
CA GLU A 248 -10.57 -1.92 -26.50
C GLU A 248 -9.18 -2.42 -26.95
N ALA A 249 -8.18 -1.55 -26.88
CA ALA A 249 -6.78 -1.88 -27.14
C ALA A 249 -6.05 -2.50 -25.96
N ALA A 250 -6.73 -2.76 -24.82
CA ALA A 250 -6.13 -3.40 -23.67
C ALA A 250 -6.20 -4.94 -23.81
N GLU A 251 -5.07 -5.61 -23.59
CA GLU A 251 -4.96 -7.08 -23.60
C GLU A 251 -5.60 -7.69 -22.34
N ALA A 252 -5.60 -6.94 -21.24
CA ALA A 252 -6.33 -7.26 -20.01
C ALA A 252 -7.47 -6.24 -19.85
N ARG A 253 -8.65 -6.57 -20.38
CA ARG A 253 -9.75 -5.60 -20.53
C ARG A 253 -10.93 -5.90 -19.63
N LEU A 254 -11.45 -4.85 -18.96
CA LEU A 254 -12.75 -4.89 -18.31
C LEU A 254 -13.85 -4.91 -19.38
N LEU A 255 -14.67 -5.97 -19.38
CA LEU A 255 -15.84 -6.06 -20.25
C LEU A 255 -17.09 -5.48 -19.59
N SER A 256 -17.34 -5.88 -18.34
CA SER A 256 -18.43 -5.33 -17.53
C SER A 256 -18.15 -5.53 -16.04
N CYS A 257 -18.78 -4.71 -15.20
CA CYS A 257 -18.81 -4.94 -13.76
C CYS A 257 -20.13 -4.48 -13.15
N SER A 258 -20.60 -5.22 -12.15
CA SER A 258 -21.69 -4.85 -11.26
C SER A 258 -21.11 -4.51 -9.90
N LEU A 259 -21.11 -3.22 -9.56
CA LEU A 259 -20.58 -2.73 -8.29
C LEU A 259 -21.66 -2.89 -7.21
N GLN A 260 -21.35 -3.59 -6.14
CA GLN A 260 -22.21 -3.83 -4.98
C GLN A 260 -21.59 -3.24 -3.71
N ASP A 261 -22.36 -3.16 -2.64
CA ASP A 261 -21.89 -2.60 -1.37
C ASP A 261 -20.71 -3.38 -0.77
N SER A 262 -20.71 -4.73 -0.91
CA SER A 262 -19.70 -5.61 -0.34
C SER A 262 -18.85 -6.31 -1.41
N GLY A 263 -18.50 -5.63 -2.50
CA GLY A 263 -17.67 -6.19 -3.56
C GLY A 263 -18.19 -5.91 -4.96
N SER A 264 -17.76 -6.69 -5.96
CA SER A 264 -18.14 -6.47 -7.35
C SER A 264 -18.16 -7.78 -8.14
N ASP A 265 -19.14 -7.98 -9.01
CA ASP A 265 -19.10 -9.03 -10.02
C ASP A 265 -18.43 -8.46 -11.27
N VAL A 266 -17.42 -9.14 -11.75
CA VAL A 266 -16.54 -8.64 -12.82
C VAL A 266 -16.47 -9.64 -13.95
N VAL A 267 -16.56 -9.13 -15.19
CA VAL A 267 -16.27 -9.86 -16.40
C VAL A 267 -15.10 -9.18 -17.10
N ALA A 268 -14.02 -9.90 -17.31
CA ALA A 268 -12.81 -9.40 -17.95
C ALA A 268 -12.33 -10.32 -19.07
N LEU A 269 -11.56 -9.77 -20.00
CA LEU A 269 -10.82 -10.50 -21.01
C LEU A 269 -9.33 -10.41 -20.66
N ILE A 270 -8.67 -11.53 -20.40
CA ILE A 270 -7.24 -11.60 -20.10
C ILE A 270 -6.56 -12.38 -21.23
N HIS A 271 -5.79 -11.72 -22.07
CA HIS A 271 -5.15 -12.29 -23.26
C HIS A 271 -6.09 -13.20 -24.08
N GLY A 272 -7.30 -12.72 -24.36
CA GLY A 272 -8.30 -13.44 -25.14
C GLY A 272 -9.15 -14.44 -24.36
N GLN A 273 -8.80 -14.77 -23.12
CA GLN A 273 -9.62 -15.61 -22.25
C GLN A 273 -10.64 -14.77 -21.48
N ARG A 274 -11.94 -15.07 -21.62
CA ARG A 274 -13.01 -14.47 -20.85
C ARG A 274 -13.02 -15.07 -19.44
N ILE A 275 -12.91 -14.21 -18.41
CA ILE A 275 -12.90 -14.57 -16.99
C ILE A 275 -14.05 -13.85 -16.29
N GLU A 276 -14.85 -14.61 -15.56
CA GLU A 276 -15.92 -14.09 -14.70
C GLU A 276 -15.56 -14.39 -13.25
N TYR A 277 -15.60 -13.38 -12.38
CA TYR A 277 -15.23 -13.57 -10.98
C TYR A 277 -15.91 -12.58 -10.04
N ARG A 278 -15.99 -12.97 -8.78
CA ARG A 278 -16.39 -12.12 -7.66
C ARG A 278 -15.16 -11.50 -7.04
N LEU A 279 -15.17 -10.17 -6.90
CA LEU A 279 -14.18 -9.41 -6.15
C LEU A 279 -14.76 -9.02 -4.79
N GLY A 280 -14.12 -9.38 -3.67
CA GLY A 280 -14.62 -9.12 -2.32
C GLY A 280 -14.52 -7.66 -1.88
N ALA A 281 -13.70 -6.84 -2.56
CA ALA A 281 -13.54 -5.43 -2.24
C ALA A 281 -14.44 -4.53 -3.10
N ALA A 282 -15.03 -3.50 -2.49
CA ALA A 282 -15.96 -2.59 -3.16
C ALA A 282 -15.24 -1.43 -3.87
N GLY A 283 -15.81 -1.00 -4.99
CA GLY A 283 -15.38 0.18 -5.74
C GLY A 283 -14.66 -0.12 -7.05
N GLU A 284 -14.89 0.75 -8.04
CA GLU A 284 -14.37 0.59 -9.39
C GLU A 284 -12.83 0.53 -9.46
N HIS A 285 -12.15 1.27 -8.58
CA HIS A 285 -10.68 1.25 -8.49
C HIS A 285 -10.14 -0.14 -8.12
N TRP A 286 -10.86 -0.89 -7.28
CA TRP A 286 -10.52 -2.27 -6.96
C TRP A 286 -10.72 -3.19 -8.17
N VAL A 287 -11.78 -2.97 -8.97
CA VAL A 287 -12.02 -3.72 -10.22
C VAL A 287 -10.85 -3.53 -11.19
N LEU A 288 -10.42 -2.30 -11.45
CA LEU A 288 -9.29 -2.05 -12.34
C LEU A 288 -7.97 -2.60 -11.81
N ASN A 289 -7.73 -2.47 -10.49
CA ASN A 289 -6.54 -3.05 -9.86
C ASN A 289 -6.53 -4.58 -9.93
N SER A 290 -7.70 -5.24 -9.83
CA SER A 290 -7.80 -6.69 -9.95
C SER A 290 -7.50 -7.19 -11.37
N ILE A 291 -7.89 -6.43 -12.40
CA ILE A 291 -7.53 -6.73 -13.80
C ILE A 291 -6.02 -6.60 -14.02
N ALA A 292 -5.41 -5.52 -13.50
CA ALA A 292 -3.96 -5.37 -13.53
C ALA A 292 -3.26 -6.55 -12.83
N ALA A 293 -3.77 -6.97 -11.67
CA ALA A 293 -3.21 -8.08 -10.92
C ALA A 293 -3.38 -9.43 -11.66
N LEU A 294 -4.50 -9.68 -12.34
CA LEU A 294 -4.69 -10.86 -13.18
C LEU A 294 -3.70 -10.89 -14.35
N ALA A 295 -3.46 -9.76 -15.01
CA ALA A 295 -2.45 -9.65 -16.07
C ALA A 295 -1.03 -9.92 -15.55
N VAL A 296 -0.70 -9.46 -14.33
CA VAL A 296 0.58 -9.75 -13.68
C VAL A 296 0.69 -11.24 -13.32
N ALA A 297 -0.36 -11.83 -12.74
CA ALA A 297 -0.39 -13.24 -12.37
C ALA A 297 -0.19 -14.15 -13.60
N GLU A 298 -0.85 -13.85 -14.71
CA GLU A 298 -0.66 -14.54 -16.00
C GLU A 298 0.79 -14.40 -16.49
N ALA A 299 1.34 -13.19 -16.49
CA ALA A 299 2.71 -12.95 -16.93
C ALA A 299 3.77 -13.64 -16.04
N LEU A 300 3.45 -13.90 -14.76
CA LEU A 300 4.26 -14.73 -13.85
C LEU A 300 4.07 -16.25 -14.08
N GLY A 301 3.15 -16.66 -14.96
CA GLY A 301 2.86 -18.06 -15.25
C GLY A 301 1.91 -18.73 -14.26
N ALA A 302 1.12 -17.96 -13.52
CA ALA A 302 0.06 -18.47 -12.67
C ALA A 302 -1.21 -18.81 -13.47
N ASN A 303 -2.04 -19.73 -12.96
CA ASN A 303 -3.34 -20.03 -13.53
C ASN A 303 -4.31 -18.87 -13.26
N VAL A 304 -4.82 -18.24 -14.33
CA VAL A 304 -5.65 -17.03 -14.24
C VAL A 304 -7.02 -17.32 -13.62
N VAL A 305 -7.58 -18.51 -13.86
CA VAL A 305 -8.90 -18.87 -13.33
C VAL A 305 -8.83 -19.06 -11.80
N GLU A 306 -7.82 -19.79 -11.32
CA GLU A 306 -7.58 -19.97 -9.88
C GLU A 306 -7.23 -18.64 -9.21
N ALA A 307 -6.44 -17.78 -9.90
CA ALA A 307 -6.12 -16.43 -9.44
C ALA A 307 -7.41 -15.60 -9.27
N ALA A 308 -8.30 -15.64 -10.25
CA ALA A 308 -9.57 -14.90 -10.21
C ALA A 308 -10.49 -15.39 -9.07
N ASP A 309 -10.56 -16.69 -8.84
CA ASP A 309 -11.37 -17.27 -7.74
C ASP A 309 -10.89 -16.83 -6.36
N ALA A 310 -9.58 -16.67 -6.18
CA ALA A 310 -9.00 -16.18 -4.92
C ALA A 310 -9.43 -14.74 -4.56
N LEU A 311 -9.88 -13.94 -5.53
CA LEU A 311 -10.30 -12.55 -5.31
C LEU A 311 -11.60 -12.41 -4.54
N LYS A 312 -12.44 -13.44 -4.47
CA LYS A 312 -13.68 -13.43 -3.66
C LYS A 312 -13.41 -13.23 -2.17
N GLY A 313 -12.26 -13.70 -1.70
CA GLY A 313 -11.84 -13.60 -0.29
C GLY A 313 -11.04 -12.35 0.06
N ILE A 314 -10.89 -11.39 -0.86
CA ILE A 314 -10.17 -10.16 -0.58
C ILE A 314 -11.04 -9.21 0.22
N ASP A 315 -10.55 -8.83 1.39
CA ASP A 315 -11.03 -7.70 2.17
C ASP A 315 -10.06 -6.52 2.06
N ALA A 316 -10.61 -5.31 2.02
CA ALA A 316 -9.79 -4.11 2.07
C ALA A 316 -9.08 -3.99 3.43
N SER A 317 -7.80 -3.62 3.39
CA SER A 317 -7.00 -3.48 4.62
C SER A 317 -7.47 -2.29 5.46
N PRO A 318 -7.28 -2.31 6.80
CA PRO A 318 -7.56 -1.15 7.66
C PRO A 318 -6.91 0.13 7.14
N GLY A 319 -7.66 1.22 7.15
CA GLY A 319 -7.24 2.51 6.58
C GLY A 319 -7.27 2.60 5.05
N ARG A 320 -7.65 1.54 4.34
CA ARG A 320 -7.62 1.46 2.86
C ARG A 320 -8.91 0.88 2.27
N GLY A 321 -10.05 1.26 2.84
CA GLY A 321 -11.36 0.83 2.38
C GLY A 321 -11.99 -0.27 3.25
N ALA A 322 -11.39 -0.59 4.40
CA ALA A 322 -11.99 -1.54 5.34
C ALA A 322 -13.35 -1.06 5.81
N ARG A 323 -14.34 -1.95 5.77
CA ARG A 323 -15.71 -1.69 6.24
C ARG A 323 -15.91 -2.37 7.58
N ARG A 324 -16.40 -1.61 8.56
CA ARG A 324 -16.62 -2.10 9.92
C ARG A 324 -18.04 -1.76 10.37
N MET A 325 -18.78 -2.77 10.81
CA MET A 325 -20.09 -2.58 11.45
C MET A 325 -19.87 -2.41 12.95
N LEU A 326 -20.17 -1.24 13.47
CA LEU A 326 -19.97 -0.89 14.88
C LEU A 326 -21.32 -0.77 15.59
N LYS A 327 -21.42 -1.26 16.83
CA LYS A 327 -22.63 -1.16 17.64
C LYS A 327 -22.82 0.27 18.17
N PHE A 328 -23.98 0.88 17.89
CA PHE A 328 -24.34 2.21 18.36
C PHE A 328 -25.78 2.20 18.94
N GLY A 329 -25.88 2.27 20.26
CA GLY A 329 -27.19 2.16 20.91
C GLY A 329 -27.91 0.86 20.53
N ALA A 330 -29.15 0.98 20.03
CA ALA A 330 -29.96 -0.17 19.61
C ALA A 330 -29.71 -0.61 18.15
N GLY A 331 -28.74 -0.01 17.45
CA GLY A 331 -28.43 -0.33 16.05
C GLY A 331 -26.95 -0.35 15.77
N THR A 332 -26.59 -0.09 14.52
CA THR A 332 -25.20 -0.11 14.04
C THR A 332 -24.86 1.16 13.27
N VAL A 333 -23.58 1.49 13.22
CA VAL A 333 -22.96 2.45 12.30
C VAL A 333 -22.00 1.69 11.40
N GLU A 334 -22.04 1.97 10.11
CA GLU A 334 -21.07 1.47 9.17
C GLU A 334 -19.93 2.48 8.99
N LEU A 335 -18.72 2.07 9.30
CA LEU A 335 -17.49 2.84 9.13
C LEU A 335 -16.73 2.38 7.88
N LEU A 336 -16.52 3.29 6.93
CA LEU A 336 -15.63 3.14 5.78
C LEU A 336 -14.28 3.76 6.17
N ASP A 337 -13.32 2.92 6.57
CA ASP A 337 -12.00 3.36 7.02
C ASP A 337 -11.03 3.49 5.84
N GLU A 338 -10.82 4.73 5.41
CA GLU A 338 -9.88 5.15 4.38
C GLU A 338 -8.78 6.08 4.95
N SER A 339 -8.51 5.99 6.25
CA SER A 339 -7.73 6.95 7.03
C SER A 339 -6.21 6.90 6.79
N TYR A 340 -5.70 5.93 6.02
CA TYR A 340 -4.25 5.72 5.88
C TYR A 340 -3.57 6.82 5.06
N ASN A 341 -4.11 7.17 3.89
CA ASN A 341 -3.54 8.22 3.03
C ASN A 341 -4.60 8.84 2.12
N ALA A 342 -4.31 10.04 1.57
CA ALA A 342 -5.20 10.77 0.69
C ALA A 342 -4.45 11.49 -0.42
N ASN A 343 -5.10 11.54 -1.58
CA ASN A 343 -4.76 12.35 -2.75
C ASN A 343 -6.05 12.59 -3.55
N PRO A 344 -6.08 13.52 -4.53
CA PRO A 344 -7.30 13.87 -5.24
C PRO A 344 -8.03 12.67 -5.88
N VAL A 345 -7.29 11.71 -6.44
CA VAL A 345 -7.86 10.52 -7.08
C VAL A 345 -8.52 9.60 -6.05
N SER A 346 -7.82 9.30 -4.95
CA SER A 346 -8.33 8.41 -3.91
C SER A 346 -9.47 9.04 -3.09
N MET A 347 -9.49 10.38 -2.93
CA MET A 347 -10.62 11.10 -2.32
C MET A 347 -11.89 10.92 -3.16
N ARG A 348 -11.80 11.14 -4.48
CA ARG A 348 -12.94 10.95 -5.38
C ARG A 348 -13.44 9.50 -5.41
N ALA A 349 -12.51 8.53 -5.38
CA ALA A 349 -12.86 7.11 -5.32
C ALA A 349 -13.65 6.76 -4.04
N MET A 350 -13.22 7.25 -2.88
CA MET A 350 -13.92 7.06 -1.61
C MET A 350 -15.31 7.73 -1.61
N LEU A 351 -15.40 8.96 -2.13
CA LEU A 351 -16.68 9.68 -2.25
C LEU A 351 -17.68 8.93 -3.13
N ALA A 352 -17.20 8.31 -4.23
CA ALA A 352 -18.04 7.48 -5.09
C ALA A 352 -18.51 6.18 -4.40
N VAL A 353 -17.68 5.60 -3.53
CA VAL A 353 -18.10 4.45 -2.69
C VAL A 353 -19.16 4.89 -1.67
N LEU A 354 -18.93 6.01 -0.96
CA LEU A 354 -19.90 6.54 0.01
C LEU A 354 -21.26 6.84 -0.65
N ALA A 355 -21.26 7.41 -1.87
CA ALA A 355 -22.50 7.72 -2.61
C ALA A 355 -23.37 6.49 -2.86
N ARG A 356 -22.77 5.31 -3.01
CA ARG A 356 -23.47 4.03 -3.28
C ARG A 356 -23.81 3.25 -2.02
N THR A 357 -23.12 3.52 -0.90
CA THR A 357 -23.37 2.80 0.35
C THR A 357 -24.69 3.29 0.96
N GLU A 358 -25.67 2.42 1.06
CA GLU A 358 -26.98 2.77 1.59
C GLU A 358 -26.98 2.74 3.13
N PRO A 359 -27.32 3.86 3.80
CA PRO A 359 -27.53 3.87 5.25
C PRO A 359 -28.69 2.94 5.64
N ALA A 360 -28.66 2.40 6.86
CA ALA A 360 -29.82 1.69 7.38
C ALA A 360 -31.05 2.63 7.53
N ARG A 361 -32.23 2.07 7.71
CA ARG A 361 -33.45 2.84 7.76
C ARG A 361 -33.37 4.01 8.77
N GLY A 362 -33.54 5.22 8.27
CA GLY A 362 -33.45 6.46 9.07
C GLY A 362 -32.03 6.96 9.34
N GLY A 363 -31.00 6.27 8.84
CA GLY A 363 -29.60 6.70 8.91
C GLY A 363 -29.24 7.73 7.85
N ARG A 364 -28.03 8.25 7.97
CA ARG A 364 -27.46 9.30 7.11
C ARG A 364 -26.11 8.85 6.58
N ARG A 365 -25.68 9.44 5.46
CA ARG A 365 -24.27 9.42 5.06
C ARG A 365 -23.55 10.57 5.74
N LEU A 366 -22.41 10.30 6.38
CA LEU A 366 -21.51 11.29 6.98
C LEU A 366 -20.13 11.16 6.37
N LEU A 367 -19.39 12.26 6.39
CA LEU A 367 -18.05 12.34 5.78
C LEU A 367 -17.10 13.07 6.72
N ALA A 368 -15.95 12.48 7.03
CA ALA A 368 -14.87 13.11 7.79
C ALA A 368 -13.59 13.11 6.94
N MET A 369 -13.07 14.30 6.58
CA MET A 369 -11.88 14.43 5.74
C MET A 369 -10.82 15.33 6.36
N GLY A 370 -9.56 14.90 6.25
CA GLY A 370 -8.37 15.70 6.55
C GLY A 370 -7.61 16.08 5.29
N ASP A 371 -6.70 17.05 5.42
CA ASP A 371 -5.91 17.56 4.31
C ASP A 371 -5.23 16.47 3.49
N MET A 372 -5.18 16.70 2.18
CA MET A 372 -4.27 16.04 1.26
C MET A 372 -2.93 16.78 1.30
N ARG A 373 -1.86 16.10 1.71
CA ARG A 373 -0.52 16.67 1.82
C ARG A 373 0.30 16.49 0.54
N GLU A 374 1.42 17.22 0.45
CA GLU A 374 2.42 17.10 -0.62
C GLU A 374 1.89 17.50 -2.02
N LEU A 375 0.89 18.39 -2.04
CA LEU A 375 0.30 18.92 -3.27
C LEU A 375 0.95 20.24 -3.75
N GLY A 376 1.92 20.78 -2.98
CA GLY A 376 2.61 22.03 -3.32
C GLY A 376 1.69 23.26 -3.26
N GLU A 377 2.06 24.31 -4.00
CA GLU A 377 1.33 25.59 -4.00
C GLU A 377 -0.13 25.48 -4.49
N GLY A 378 -0.46 24.46 -5.28
CA GLY A 378 -1.83 24.19 -5.77
C GLY A 378 -2.73 23.44 -4.78
N ALA A 379 -2.31 23.24 -3.52
CA ALA A 379 -3.04 22.40 -2.56
C ALA A 379 -4.51 22.83 -2.40
N ASP A 380 -4.80 24.11 -2.22
CA ASP A 380 -6.18 24.59 -2.06
C ASP A 380 -7.05 24.32 -3.28
N THR A 381 -6.50 24.43 -4.49
CA THR A 381 -7.22 24.13 -5.75
C THR A 381 -7.64 22.66 -5.80
N TYR A 382 -6.77 21.75 -5.37
CA TYR A 382 -7.11 20.33 -5.31
C TYR A 382 -8.18 20.02 -4.27
N HIS A 383 -8.19 20.72 -3.12
CA HIS A 383 -9.22 20.56 -2.09
C HIS A 383 -10.56 21.13 -2.56
N VAL A 384 -10.57 22.34 -3.09
CA VAL A 384 -11.76 22.98 -3.69
C VAL A 384 -12.34 22.11 -4.80
N GLY A 385 -11.48 21.53 -5.65
CA GLY A 385 -11.89 20.62 -6.72
C GLY A 385 -12.61 19.33 -6.27
N LEU A 386 -12.75 19.07 -4.97
CA LEU A 386 -13.56 17.97 -4.44
C LEU A 386 -15.03 18.35 -4.22
N ALA A 387 -15.40 19.63 -4.31
CA ALA A 387 -16.74 20.13 -3.93
C ALA A 387 -17.87 19.37 -4.63
N ASP A 388 -17.80 19.18 -5.95
CA ASP A 388 -18.83 18.46 -6.72
C ASP A 388 -18.94 17.00 -6.30
N ALA A 389 -17.79 16.35 -6.03
CA ALA A 389 -17.77 14.95 -5.59
C ALA A 389 -18.33 14.80 -4.16
N VAL A 390 -18.07 15.78 -3.28
CA VAL A 390 -18.67 15.84 -1.94
C VAL A 390 -20.18 16.01 -2.04
N ALA A 391 -20.67 16.92 -2.88
CA ALA A 391 -22.10 17.10 -3.12
C ALA A 391 -22.74 15.80 -3.66
N ALA A 392 -22.12 15.16 -4.66
CA ALA A 392 -22.58 13.92 -5.26
C ALA A 392 -22.55 12.72 -4.30
N SER A 393 -21.74 12.77 -3.23
CA SER A 393 -21.68 11.70 -2.23
C SER A 393 -22.97 11.54 -1.41
N GLY A 394 -23.84 12.55 -1.41
CA GLY A 394 -25.07 12.58 -0.61
C GLY A 394 -24.81 12.66 0.90
N ALA A 395 -23.62 13.11 1.32
CA ALA A 395 -23.31 13.28 2.74
C ALA A 395 -24.21 14.36 3.36
N ALA A 396 -24.96 13.98 4.39
CA ALA A 396 -25.83 14.88 5.14
C ALA A 396 -25.03 15.83 6.04
N GLN A 397 -23.86 15.38 6.52
CA GLN A 397 -22.93 16.20 7.29
C GLN A 397 -21.48 15.90 6.89
N VAL A 398 -20.69 16.96 6.77
CA VAL A 398 -19.28 16.92 6.38
C VAL A 398 -18.43 17.55 7.48
N PHE A 399 -17.49 16.79 7.99
CA PHE A 399 -16.55 17.17 9.04
C PHE A 399 -15.16 17.29 8.41
N LEU A 400 -14.51 18.42 8.57
CA LEU A 400 -13.23 18.70 7.92
C LEU A 400 -12.16 19.09 8.93
N CYS A 401 -10.91 18.73 8.68
CA CYS A 401 -9.78 19.25 9.44
C CYS A 401 -8.55 19.53 8.59
N GLY A 402 -7.82 20.55 9.03
CA GLY A 402 -6.61 21.05 8.37
C GLY A 402 -6.81 22.35 7.64
N PRO A 403 -5.71 23.11 7.40
CA PRO A 403 -5.77 24.44 6.82
C PRO A 403 -6.30 24.46 5.37
N HIS A 404 -5.95 23.47 4.55
CA HIS A 404 -6.40 23.39 3.15
C HIS A 404 -7.87 22.99 3.02
N MET A 405 -8.39 22.19 3.94
CA MET A 405 -9.81 21.84 3.97
C MET A 405 -10.71 23.04 4.30
N GLN A 406 -10.16 24.15 4.82
CA GLN A 406 -10.90 25.40 5.04
C GLN A 406 -11.48 25.96 3.74
N ALA A 407 -10.74 25.87 2.63
CA ALA A 407 -11.21 26.35 1.34
C ALA A 407 -12.41 25.54 0.83
N LEU A 408 -12.37 24.21 0.96
CA LEU A 408 -13.50 23.33 0.65
C LEU A 408 -14.69 23.62 1.58
N TRP A 409 -14.45 23.81 2.88
CA TRP A 409 -15.49 24.11 3.86
C TRP A 409 -16.36 25.31 3.47
N GLN A 410 -15.76 26.34 2.92
CA GLN A 410 -16.48 27.55 2.51
C GLN A 410 -17.46 27.30 1.34
N LEU A 411 -17.21 26.28 0.53
CA LEU A 411 -18.03 25.92 -0.63
C LEU A 411 -19.20 24.98 -0.28
N LEU A 412 -19.15 24.33 0.89
CA LEU A 412 -20.22 23.43 1.31
C LEU A 412 -21.52 24.20 1.55
N ALA A 413 -22.65 23.59 1.18
CA ALA A 413 -23.97 24.11 1.56
C ALA A 413 -24.08 24.20 3.10
N PRO A 414 -24.64 25.28 3.65
CA PRO A 414 -24.76 25.45 5.11
C PRO A 414 -25.38 24.24 5.83
N ALA A 415 -26.37 23.60 5.22
CA ALA A 415 -27.04 22.41 5.78
C ALA A 415 -26.12 21.17 5.87
N GLN A 416 -25.06 21.09 5.04
CA GLN A 416 -24.11 19.99 5.05
C GLN A 416 -22.93 20.23 6.01
N ARG A 417 -22.73 21.45 6.49
CA ARG A 417 -21.62 21.80 7.37
C ARG A 417 -21.80 21.18 8.74
N GLY A 418 -20.98 20.18 9.07
CA GLY A 418 -20.80 19.68 10.42
C GLY A 418 -19.87 20.62 11.20
N VAL A 419 -18.57 20.29 11.28
CA VAL A 419 -17.56 21.09 11.98
C VAL A 419 -16.26 21.14 11.15
N HIS A 420 -15.54 22.26 11.16
CA HIS A 420 -14.16 22.37 10.71
C HIS A 420 -13.24 22.57 11.92
N ARG A 421 -12.12 21.84 11.98
CA ARG A 421 -11.12 21.89 13.08
C ARG A 421 -9.69 22.03 12.53
N PRO A 422 -8.74 22.50 13.34
CA PRO A 422 -7.34 22.59 12.91
C PRO A 422 -6.71 21.24 12.57
N ASP A 423 -7.08 20.17 13.28
CA ASP A 423 -6.52 18.83 13.17
C ASP A 423 -7.53 17.72 13.49
N SER A 424 -7.13 16.47 13.22
CA SER A 424 -7.98 15.31 13.46
C SER A 424 -8.21 14.98 14.94
N ALA A 425 -7.30 15.39 15.84
CA ALA A 425 -7.47 15.13 17.27
C ALA A 425 -8.61 15.98 17.84
N SER A 426 -8.66 17.26 17.46
CA SER A 426 -9.75 18.18 17.84
C SER A 426 -11.07 17.85 17.13
N LEU A 427 -11.02 17.23 15.92
CA LEU A 427 -12.21 16.83 15.17
C LEU A 427 -12.87 15.54 15.71
N ALA A 428 -12.07 14.65 16.28
CA ALA A 428 -12.47 13.27 16.59
C ALA A 428 -13.72 13.18 17.49
N GLY A 429 -13.77 13.98 18.55
CA GLY A 429 -14.91 14.02 19.47
C GLY A 429 -16.20 14.53 18.83
N ASP A 430 -16.12 15.56 17.97
CA ASP A 430 -17.29 16.11 17.28
C ASP A 430 -17.89 15.07 16.33
N VAL A 431 -17.05 14.33 15.60
CA VAL A 431 -17.51 13.27 14.68
C VAL A 431 -18.19 12.14 15.45
N ALA A 432 -17.55 11.65 16.52
CA ALA A 432 -18.10 10.55 17.31
C ALA A 432 -19.45 10.92 17.97
N ALA A 433 -19.59 12.15 18.46
CA ALA A 433 -20.83 12.66 19.06
C ALA A 433 -21.97 12.87 18.05
N ALA A 434 -21.65 13.09 16.77
CA ALA A 434 -22.66 13.31 15.73
C ALA A 434 -23.31 12.01 15.22
N LEU A 435 -22.66 10.86 15.45
CA LEU A 435 -23.11 9.56 14.94
C LEU A 435 -24.33 9.03 15.70
N ARG A 436 -25.20 8.34 14.97
CA ARG A 436 -26.34 7.62 15.51
C ARG A 436 -26.58 6.31 14.77
N ALA A 437 -27.33 5.43 15.37
CA ALA A 437 -27.69 4.15 14.75
C ALA A 437 -28.28 4.35 13.34
N GLY A 438 -27.84 3.54 12.41
CA GLY A 438 -28.21 3.57 11.00
C GLY A 438 -27.25 4.38 10.11
N ASP A 439 -26.39 5.22 10.67
CA ASP A 439 -25.49 6.06 9.87
C ASP A 439 -24.38 5.24 9.17
N VAL A 440 -23.92 5.76 8.04
CA VAL A 440 -22.66 5.37 7.35
C VAL A 440 -21.72 6.55 7.42
N ILE A 441 -20.47 6.31 7.78
CA ILE A 441 -19.44 7.34 7.79
C ILE A 441 -18.17 6.90 7.02
N ALA A 442 -17.67 7.77 6.14
CA ALA A 442 -16.38 7.60 5.51
C ALA A 442 -15.35 8.53 6.16
N VAL A 443 -14.15 8.00 6.47
CA VAL A 443 -13.04 8.75 7.10
C VAL A 443 -11.81 8.67 6.22
N LYS A 444 -11.29 9.83 5.74
CA LYS A 444 -10.11 9.86 4.88
C LYS A 444 -9.25 11.12 5.08
N GLY A 445 -7.93 10.96 4.95
CA GLY A 445 -6.94 12.04 4.95
C GLY A 445 -5.54 11.51 4.70
N SER A 446 -4.59 12.39 4.43
CA SER A 446 -3.18 12.01 4.31
C SER A 446 -2.65 11.42 5.63
N LEU A 447 -1.61 10.59 5.56
CA LEU A 447 -1.00 9.97 6.74
C LEU A 447 -0.64 11.02 7.80
N GLY A 448 -0.08 12.15 7.38
CA GLY A 448 0.26 13.26 8.28
C GLY A 448 -0.94 14.01 8.85
N SER A 449 -2.15 13.85 8.30
CA SER A 449 -3.40 14.38 8.87
C SER A 449 -3.94 13.50 10.00
N LYS A 450 -3.37 12.31 10.20
CA LYS A 450 -3.63 11.38 11.31
C LYS A 450 -5.13 11.09 11.51
N MET A 451 -5.87 10.89 10.40
CA MET A 451 -7.32 10.64 10.46
C MET A 451 -7.69 9.37 11.23
N LYS A 452 -6.71 8.52 11.53
CA LYS A 452 -6.87 7.40 12.47
C LYS A 452 -7.39 7.85 13.84
N ASN A 453 -7.10 9.07 14.30
CA ASN A 453 -7.65 9.61 15.55
C ASN A 453 -9.19 9.66 15.50
N VAL A 454 -9.77 10.01 14.35
CA VAL A 454 -11.23 10.03 14.16
C VAL A 454 -11.78 8.60 14.15
N VAL A 455 -11.12 7.67 13.45
CA VAL A 455 -11.47 6.25 13.43
C VAL A 455 -11.46 5.67 14.85
N ASP A 456 -10.40 5.93 15.61
CA ASP A 456 -10.25 5.41 16.98
C ASP A 456 -11.32 5.98 17.93
N ALA A 457 -11.68 7.28 17.78
CA ALA A 457 -12.73 7.89 18.57
C ALA A 457 -14.13 7.30 18.25
N ILE A 458 -14.43 7.03 16.97
CA ILE A 458 -15.67 6.36 16.54
C ILE A 458 -15.74 4.95 17.16
N VAL A 459 -14.64 4.20 17.09
CA VAL A 459 -14.55 2.85 17.66
C VAL A 459 -14.70 2.89 19.20
N ALA A 460 -14.05 3.84 19.85
CA ALA A 460 -14.16 4.01 21.32
C ALA A 460 -15.59 4.40 21.78
N ALA A 461 -16.31 5.18 20.96
CA ALA A 461 -17.70 5.55 21.22
C ALA A 461 -18.70 4.41 20.91
N SER A 462 -18.26 3.36 20.22
CA SER A 462 -19.09 2.21 19.89
C SER A 462 -19.12 1.18 21.02
N GLY A 463 -20.17 0.33 21.04
CA GLY A 463 -20.25 -0.85 21.92
C GLY A 463 -19.43 -2.07 21.41
N GLY A 464 -18.44 -1.85 20.55
CA GLY A 464 -17.66 -2.88 19.89
C GLY A 464 -18.14 -3.22 18.48
N GLU A 465 -17.50 -4.18 17.81
CA GLU A 465 -17.92 -4.63 16.48
C GLU A 465 -19.22 -5.43 16.58
N ALA A 466 -20.15 -5.16 15.66
CA ALA A 466 -21.29 -6.03 15.46
C ALA A 466 -20.82 -7.26 14.69
N GLY A 467 -21.15 -8.47 15.14
CA GLY A 467 -20.91 -9.68 14.37
C GLY A 467 -21.47 -9.55 12.95
N ARG A 468 -20.70 -10.08 11.97
CA ARG A 468 -21.15 -10.19 10.57
C ARG A 468 -22.30 -11.17 10.44
#